data_054be1f94b614c4f570ac82a92e7196e
#
_entry.id   054be1f94b614c4f570ac82a92e7196e
#
_cell.length_a   1.000
_cell.length_b   1.000
_cell.length_c   1.000
_cell.angle_alpha   90.00
_cell.angle_beta   90.00
_cell.angle_gamma   90.00
#
_symmetry.space_group_name_H-M   'P 1'
#
loop_
_entity.id
_entity.type
_entity.pdbx_description
1 polymer ?
#
loop_
_entity_poly.entity_id
_entity_poly.type
_entity_poly.pdbx_seq_one_letter_code
_entity_poly.pdbx_strand_id
1 'polypeptide(L)'
;MLNYIKSEFYRITHSAMLYAVGFAFAAAPTLMNIMLYCFTLSKPDYPFSTTSFSFSNVVANPMIFCVAALFLVYALYEGNKKNGNLKNAIASGLSRGKIFIGQVIVCLVVSIIFLAITAMVYIFSARLLLRIEGPVTVFDLIMEILAVAPIAVAALILSVVVVMRFDKSIMGIIWWLCILFFVPQLLLYIGIEIEPVREIAMWLPRNFFSGMQVN
;
A
#
# COMPACT_ATOMS: atom_id res chain seq x y z
N MET A 1 25.91 -8.40 -5.24
CA MET A 1 24.48 -8.12 -5.12
C MET A 1 23.87 -8.83 -3.92
N LEU A 2 24.07 -10.13 -3.75
CA LEU A 2 23.49 -10.91 -2.63
C LEU A 2 23.89 -10.36 -1.25
N ASN A 3 25.17 -10.00 -1.07
CA ASN A 3 25.68 -9.43 0.19
C ASN A 3 25.02 -8.05 0.48
N TYR A 4 24.73 -7.25 -0.53
CA TYR A 4 24.01 -6.00 -0.39
C TYR A 4 22.57 -6.25 0.11
N ILE A 5 21.85 -7.18 -0.53
CA ILE A 5 20.48 -7.55 -0.12
C ILE A 5 20.48 -8.05 1.34
N LYS A 6 21.41 -8.93 1.73
CA LYS A 6 21.53 -9.41 3.11
C LYS A 6 21.79 -8.27 4.10
N SER A 7 22.67 -7.34 3.75
CA SER A 7 22.98 -6.16 4.55
C SER A 7 21.74 -5.26 4.72
N GLU A 8 20.96 -5.05 3.65
CA GLU A 8 19.73 -4.26 3.70
C GLU A 8 18.67 -4.95 4.58
N PHE A 9 18.48 -6.28 4.46
CA PHE A 9 17.57 -7.01 5.34
C PHE A 9 18.01 -6.91 6.80
N TYR A 10 19.26 -7.13 7.10
CA TYR A 10 19.78 -7.01 8.47
C TYR A 10 19.49 -5.61 9.05
N ARG A 11 19.81 -4.58 8.29
CA ARG A 11 19.58 -3.19 8.70
C ARG A 11 18.08 -2.89 8.95
N ILE A 12 17.23 -3.34 8.05
CA ILE A 12 15.78 -3.11 8.14
C ILE A 12 15.18 -3.82 9.34
N THR A 13 15.55 -5.08 9.57
CA THR A 13 15.06 -5.86 10.73
C THR A 13 15.54 -5.33 12.08
N HIS A 14 16.59 -4.52 12.11
CA HIS A 14 17.06 -3.85 13.33
C HIS A 14 16.61 -2.38 13.42
N SER A 15 15.73 -1.94 12.53
CA SER A 15 15.20 -0.59 12.53
C SER A 15 13.90 -0.49 13.34
N ALA A 16 13.86 0.36 14.35
CA ALA A 16 12.63 0.66 15.10
C ALA A 16 11.49 1.17 14.19
N MET A 17 11.84 1.86 13.10
CA MET A 17 10.87 2.39 12.14
C MET A 17 10.09 1.26 11.44
N LEU A 18 10.73 0.12 11.14
CA LEU A 18 10.05 -1.04 10.57
C LEU A 18 8.91 -1.51 11.49
N TYR A 19 9.21 -1.68 12.77
CA TYR A 19 8.23 -2.16 13.75
C TYR A 19 7.11 -1.15 13.98
N ALA A 20 7.45 0.15 14.04
CA ALA A 20 6.45 1.21 14.18
C ALA A 20 5.47 1.23 13.00
N VAL A 21 5.97 1.12 11.77
CA VAL A 21 5.14 1.08 10.56
C VAL A 21 4.33 -0.22 10.49
N GLY A 22 4.93 -1.36 10.81
CA GLY A 22 4.22 -2.64 10.88
C GLY A 22 3.09 -2.62 11.91
N PHE A 23 3.34 -2.05 13.09
CA PHE A 23 2.31 -1.84 14.10
C PHE A 23 1.19 -0.92 13.59
N ALA A 24 1.53 0.20 12.97
CA ALA A 24 0.55 1.13 12.42
C ALA A 24 -0.34 0.47 11.35
N PHE A 25 0.23 -0.32 10.45
CA PHE A 25 -0.53 -1.05 9.44
C PHE A 25 -1.45 -2.14 10.02
N ALA A 26 -1.05 -2.82 11.09
CA ALA A 26 -1.90 -3.78 11.76
C ALA A 26 -2.96 -3.10 12.64
N ALA A 27 -2.60 -2.00 13.32
CA ALA A 27 -3.47 -1.29 14.22
C ALA A 27 -4.61 -0.54 13.50
N ALA A 28 -4.34 0.10 12.37
CA ALA A 28 -5.33 0.91 11.68
C ALA A 28 -6.61 0.13 11.30
N PRO A 29 -6.56 -1.01 10.59
CA PRO A 29 -7.74 -1.77 10.26
C PRO A 29 -8.37 -2.45 11.49
N THR A 30 -7.57 -2.80 12.50
CA THR A 30 -8.07 -3.35 13.78
C THR A 30 -8.87 -2.30 14.54
N LEU A 31 -8.39 -1.06 14.60
CA LEU A 31 -9.12 0.05 15.22
C LEU A 31 -10.47 0.30 14.52
N MET A 32 -10.53 0.19 13.20
CA MET A 32 -11.78 0.25 12.46
C MET A 32 -12.79 -0.81 12.97
N ASN A 33 -12.37 -2.07 13.09
CA ASN A 33 -13.21 -3.14 13.61
C ASN A 33 -13.65 -2.89 15.06
N ILE A 34 -12.76 -2.37 15.92
CA ILE A 34 -13.08 -1.98 17.29
C ILE A 34 -14.11 -0.86 17.31
N MET A 35 -13.99 0.15 16.47
CA MET A 35 -14.98 1.23 16.35
C MET A 35 -16.35 0.70 15.96
N LEU A 36 -16.43 -0.17 14.95
CA LEU A 36 -17.69 -0.82 14.55
C LEU A 36 -18.31 -1.61 15.70
N TYR A 37 -17.49 -2.34 16.46
CA TYR A 37 -17.93 -3.06 17.65
C TYR A 37 -18.47 -2.12 18.76
N CYS A 38 -17.79 -1.02 19.04
CA CYS A 38 -18.25 -0.01 20.00
C CYS A 38 -19.60 0.60 19.60
N PHE A 39 -19.84 0.81 18.31
CA PHE A 39 -21.16 1.25 17.83
C PHE A 39 -22.25 0.21 18.09
N THR A 40 -21.94 -1.08 17.99
CA THR A 40 -22.88 -2.16 18.32
C THR A 40 -23.26 -2.14 19.80
N LEU A 41 -22.32 -1.85 20.70
CA LEU A 41 -22.61 -1.73 22.13
C LEU A 41 -23.57 -0.58 22.43
N SER A 42 -23.50 0.52 21.68
CA SER A 42 -24.37 1.68 21.84
C SER A 42 -25.73 1.50 21.16
N LYS A 43 -25.77 0.74 20.05
CA LYS A 43 -26.98 0.45 19.24
C LYS A 43 -26.95 -1.01 18.81
N PRO A 44 -27.67 -1.92 19.49
CA PRO A 44 -27.64 -3.36 19.19
C PRO A 44 -28.01 -3.73 17.75
N ASP A 45 -28.87 -2.92 17.11
CA ASP A 45 -29.30 -3.14 15.72
C ASP A 45 -28.48 -2.33 14.70
N TYR A 46 -27.22 -1.97 15.01
CA TYR A 46 -26.37 -1.22 14.09
C TYR A 46 -26.04 -2.06 12.84
N PRO A 47 -26.50 -1.66 11.64
CA PRO A 47 -26.46 -2.53 10.45
C PRO A 47 -25.06 -2.73 9.88
N PHE A 48 -24.10 -1.87 10.24
CA PHE A 48 -22.73 -1.90 9.70
C PHE A 48 -21.74 -2.69 10.56
N SER A 49 -22.19 -3.34 11.64
CA SER A 49 -21.33 -4.14 12.52
C SER A 49 -21.15 -5.58 12.04
N THR A 50 -21.03 -5.78 10.75
CA THR A 50 -20.85 -7.09 10.10
C THR A 50 -19.47 -7.25 9.51
N THR A 51 -19.00 -8.49 9.44
CA THR A 51 -17.72 -8.81 8.74
C THR A 51 -17.78 -8.42 7.28
N SER A 52 -18.93 -8.61 6.63
CA SER A 52 -19.13 -8.21 5.24
C SER A 52 -18.94 -6.71 5.02
N PHE A 53 -19.48 -5.86 5.90
CA PHE A 53 -19.28 -4.40 5.79
C PHE A 53 -17.80 -4.03 5.97
N SER A 54 -17.12 -4.62 6.97
CA SER A 54 -15.69 -4.39 7.18
C SER A 54 -14.88 -4.76 5.93
N PHE A 55 -15.07 -5.95 5.38
CA PHE A 55 -14.34 -6.42 4.21
C PHE A 55 -14.68 -5.63 2.95
N SER A 56 -15.95 -5.26 2.75
CA SER A 56 -16.39 -4.42 1.63
C SER A 56 -15.66 -3.07 1.58
N ASN A 57 -15.33 -2.48 2.73
CA ASN A 57 -14.57 -1.22 2.75
C ASN A 57 -13.17 -1.37 2.18
N VAL A 58 -12.51 -2.50 2.37
CA VAL A 58 -11.19 -2.77 1.80
C VAL A 58 -11.30 -3.10 0.32
N VAL A 59 -12.25 -3.96 -0.05
CA VAL A 59 -12.55 -4.34 -1.44
C VAL A 59 -12.94 -3.10 -2.28
N ALA A 60 -13.74 -2.19 -1.71
CA ALA A 60 -14.14 -0.95 -2.37
C ALA A 60 -13.01 0.09 -2.54
N ASN A 61 -11.90 -0.05 -1.82
CA ASN A 61 -10.80 0.94 -1.83
C ASN A 61 -9.44 0.32 -2.13
N PRO A 62 -9.25 -0.33 -3.30
CA PRO A 62 -8.01 -1.04 -3.62
C PRO A 62 -6.78 -0.14 -3.67
N MET A 63 -6.94 1.17 -3.89
CA MET A 63 -5.84 2.15 -3.88
C MET A 63 -5.14 2.28 -2.52
N ILE A 64 -5.74 1.77 -1.43
CA ILE A 64 -5.11 1.76 -0.10
C ILE A 64 -3.82 0.94 -0.10
N PHE A 65 -3.72 -0.13 -0.89
CA PHE A 65 -2.52 -0.95 -1.03
C PHE A 65 -1.37 -0.17 -1.70
N CYS A 66 -1.70 0.69 -2.67
CA CYS A 66 -0.71 1.55 -3.32
C CYS A 66 -0.17 2.60 -2.35
N VAL A 67 -1.04 3.21 -1.55
CA VAL A 67 -0.65 4.18 -0.51
C VAL A 67 0.18 3.51 0.59
N ALA A 68 -0.21 2.31 1.01
CA ALA A 68 0.56 1.52 1.98
C ALA A 68 1.98 1.20 1.47
N ALA A 69 2.13 0.86 0.18
CA ALA A 69 3.42 0.63 -0.45
C ALA A 69 4.31 1.89 -0.42
N LEU A 70 3.75 3.08 -0.66
CA LEU A 70 4.48 4.35 -0.55
C LEU A 70 5.02 4.56 0.86
N PHE A 71 4.17 4.47 1.87
CA PHE A 71 4.57 4.67 3.27
C PHE A 71 5.64 3.68 3.71
N LEU A 72 5.50 2.41 3.30
CA LEU A 72 6.48 1.39 3.61
C LEU A 72 7.86 1.71 3.01
N VAL A 73 7.92 2.08 1.73
CA VAL A 73 9.18 2.41 1.06
C VAL A 73 9.84 3.62 1.72
N TYR A 74 9.06 4.66 2.06
CA TYR A 74 9.59 5.81 2.78
C TYR A 74 10.13 5.42 4.15
N ALA A 75 9.41 4.63 4.92
CA ALA A 75 9.86 4.14 6.22
C ALA A 75 11.18 3.37 6.15
N LEU A 76 11.35 2.56 5.11
CA LEU A 76 12.55 1.73 4.93
C LEU A 76 13.76 2.53 4.43
N TYR A 77 13.56 3.57 3.61
CA TYR A 77 14.68 4.19 2.88
C TYR A 77 14.93 5.67 3.17
N GLU A 78 14.05 6.39 3.84
CA GLU A 78 14.32 7.78 4.21
C GLU A 78 15.55 7.91 5.11
N GLY A 79 15.72 7.01 6.08
CA GLY A 79 16.88 6.94 6.96
C GLY A 79 18.18 6.64 6.20
N ASN A 80 18.14 5.80 5.17
CA ASN A 80 19.30 5.48 4.33
C ASN A 80 19.86 6.70 3.61
N LYS A 81 19.00 7.57 3.17
CA LYS A 81 19.36 8.77 2.46
C LYS A 81 20.05 9.76 3.37
N LYS A 82 19.49 9.97 4.57
CA LYS A 82 20.08 10.86 5.59
C LYS A 82 21.44 10.38 6.05
N ASN A 83 21.65 9.08 6.18
CA ASN A 83 22.89 8.49 6.68
C ASN A 83 23.98 8.26 5.59
N GLY A 84 23.73 8.64 4.34
CA GLY A 84 24.70 8.50 3.26
C GLY A 84 24.99 7.06 2.81
N ASN A 85 24.21 6.09 3.25
CA ASN A 85 24.43 4.66 2.95
C ASN A 85 24.44 4.36 1.45
N LEU A 86 23.66 5.11 0.66
CA LEU A 86 23.68 5.00 -0.78
C LEU A 86 25.01 5.40 -1.41
N LYS A 87 25.64 6.47 -0.89
CA LYS A 87 26.98 6.92 -1.33
C LYS A 87 28.05 5.86 -0.99
N ASN A 88 27.98 5.26 0.18
CA ASN A 88 28.90 4.21 0.61
C ASN A 88 28.77 2.95 -0.25
N ALA A 89 27.54 2.56 -0.63
CA ALA A 89 27.30 1.44 -1.52
C ALA A 89 27.86 1.68 -2.94
N ILE A 90 27.77 2.90 -3.46
CA ILE A 90 28.39 3.27 -4.74
C ILE A 90 29.90 3.29 -4.64
N ALA A 91 30.46 3.82 -3.54
CA ALA A 91 31.91 3.85 -3.29
C ALA A 91 32.51 2.43 -3.16
N SER A 92 31.73 1.45 -2.71
CA SER A 92 32.13 0.03 -2.68
C SER A 92 32.03 -0.68 -4.04
N GLY A 93 31.78 0.04 -5.13
CA GLY A 93 31.77 -0.50 -6.51
C GLY A 93 30.43 -1.08 -6.96
N LEU A 94 29.35 -0.88 -6.20
CA LEU A 94 28.01 -1.30 -6.64
C LEU A 94 27.43 -0.33 -7.66
N SER A 95 26.97 -0.84 -8.81
CA SER A 95 26.27 -0.01 -9.79
C SER A 95 24.90 0.42 -9.28
N ARG A 96 24.44 1.61 -9.67
CA ARG A 96 23.13 2.17 -9.28
C ARG A 96 21.97 1.24 -9.61
N GLY A 97 22.03 0.53 -10.74
CA GLY A 97 21.02 -0.46 -11.12
C GLY A 97 20.96 -1.64 -10.17
N LYS A 98 22.11 -2.17 -9.71
CA LYS A 98 22.15 -3.26 -8.71
C LYS A 98 21.58 -2.83 -7.36
N ILE A 99 21.84 -1.58 -6.96
CA ILE A 99 21.29 -1.00 -5.73
C ILE A 99 19.77 -0.88 -5.87
N PHE A 100 19.27 -0.31 -6.97
CA PHE A 100 17.84 -0.18 -7.24
C PHE A 100 17.11 -1.53 -7.20
N ILE A 101 17.59 -2.52 -7.95
CA ILE A 101 17.00 -3.86 -7.96
C ILE A 101 17.03 -4.49 -6.55
N GLY A 102 18.14 -4.34 -5.82
CA GLY A 102 18.23 -4.82 -4.45
C GLY A 102 17.20 -4.19 -3.52
N GLN A 103 16.98 -2.89 -3.63
CA GLN A 103 15.96 -2.18 -2.86
C GLN A 103 14.55 -2.63 -3.22
N VAL A 104 14.24 -2.79 -4.50
CA VAL A 104 12.94 -3.30 -4.95
C VAL A 104 12.67 -4.70 -4.38
N ILE A 105 13.64 -5.61 -4.45
CA ILE A 105 13.49 -6.97 -3.91
C ILE A 105 13.24 -6.95 -2.41
N VAL A 106 14.00 -6.15 -1.67
CA VAL A 106 13.84 -6.04 -0.21
C VAL A 106 12.47 -5.46 0.14
N CYS A 107 12.04 -4.39 -0.54
CA CYS A 107 10.71 -3.81 -0.35
C CYS A 107 9.59 -4.80 -0.65
N LEU A 108 9.69 -5.57 -1.74
CA LEU A 108 8.70 -6.58 -2.10
C LEU A 108 8.56 -7.64 -1.01
N VAL A 109 9.66 -8.19 -0.54
CA VAL A 109 9.62 -9.23 0.51
C VAL A 109 9.01 -8.68 1.80
N VAL A 110 9.45 -7.50 2.23
CA VAL A 110 8.91 -6.86 3.45
C VAL A 110 7.43 -6.52 3.28
N SER A 111 7.02 -6.03 2.11
CA SER A 111 5.61 -5.74 1.81
C SER A 111 4.73 -6.97 1.87
N ILE A 112 5.18 -8.11 1.32
CA ILE A 112 4.44 -9.38 1.38
C ILE A 112 4.26 -9.84 2.83
N ILE A 113 5.33 -9.78 3.64
CA ILE A 113 5.27 -10.16 5.04
C ILE A 113 4.30 -9.26 5.81
N PHE A 114 4.37 -7.93 5.60
CA PHE A 114 3.48 -6.99 6.27
C PHE A 114 2.03 -7.16 5.84
N LEU A 115 1.79 -7.37 4.54
CA LEU A 115 0.47 -7.64 4.02
C LEU A 115 -0.13 -8.90 4.66
N ALA A 116 0.64 -9.99 4.75
CA ALA A 116 0.19 -11.23 5.36
C ALA A 116 -0.15 -11.05 6.84
N ILE A 117 0.72 -10.37 7.60
CA ILE A 117 0.47 -10.10 9.03
C ILE A 117 -0.75 -9.20 9.22
N THR A 118 -0.83 -8.10 8.46
CA THR A 118 -1.95 -7.16 8.53
C THR A 118 -3.27 -7.83 8.17
N ALA A 119 -3.30 -8.63 7.09
CA ALA A 119 -4.49 -9.36 6.67
C ALA A 119 -4.92 -10.38 7.73
N MET A 120 -3.99 -11.13 8.32
CA MET A 120 -4.30 -12.08 9.41
C MET A 120 -4.90 -11.37 10.63
N VAL A 121 -4.27 -10.29 11.09
CA VAL A 121 -4.76 -9.51 12.25
C VAL A 121 -6.12 -8.90 11.96
N TYR A 122 -6.31 -8.36 10.74
CA TYR A 122 -7.57 -7.77 10.30
C TYR A 122 -8.71 -8.79 10.26
N ILE A 123 -8.50 -9.94 9.60
CA ILE A 123 -9.50 -11.01 9.50
C ILE A 123 -9.83 -11.55 10.89
N PHE A 124 -8.82 -11.77 11.73
CA PHE A 124 -9.02 -12.28 13.09
C PHE A 124 -9.82 -11.28 13.93
N SER A 125 -9.47 -10.00 13.91
CA SER A 125 -10.20 -8.97 14.66
C SER A 125 -11.64 -8.81 14.17
N ALA A 126 -11.88 -8.86 12.85
CA ALA A 126 -13.22 -8.78 12.29
C ALA A 126 -14.10 -9.97 12.75
N ARG A 127 -13.57 -11.20 12.70
CA ARG A 127 -14.30 -12.40 13.13
C ARG A 127 -14.56 -12.47 14.64
N LEU A 128 -13.68 -11.86 15.44
CA LEU A 128 -13.82 -11.84 16.89
C LEU A 128 -14.83 -10.79 17.37
N LEU A 129 -14.86 -9.63 16.72
CA LEU A 129 -15.58 -8.46 17.19
C LEU A 129 -16.92 -8.24 16.47
N LEU A 130 -17.04 -8.65 15.20
CA LEU A 130 -18.19 -8.34 14.36
C LEU A 130 -19.06 -9.57 14.13
N ARG A 131 -20.34 -9.34 13.77
CA ARG A 131 -21.25 -10.42 13.37
C ARG A 131 -20.81 -11.00 12.02
N ILE A 132 -20.78 -12.34 11.94
CA ILE A 132 -20.40 -13.04 10.70
C ILE A 132 -21.63 -13.13 9.80
N GLU A 133 -21.95 -12.04 9.09
CA GLU A 133 -23.14 -11.92 8.25
C GLU A 133 -22.80 -11.13 6.99
N GLY A 134 -23.55 -11.40 5.89
CA GLY A 134 -23.51 -10.67 4.63
C GLY A 134 -22.77 -11.38 3.50
N PRO A 135 -22.80 -10.79 2.27
CA PRO A 135 -22.36 -11.48 1.06
C PRO A 135 -20.83 -11.52 0.88
N VAL A 136 -20.08 -10.55 1.42
CA VAL A 136 -18.63 -10.49 1.25
C VAL A 136 -17.93 -11.34 2.29
N THR A 137 -17.14 -12.30 1.81
CA THR A 137 -16.44 -13.30 2.63
C THR A 137 -14.94 -13.02 2.72
N VAL A 138 -14.24 -13.79 3.56
CA VAL A 138 -12.75 -13.78 3.60
C VAL A 138 -12.15 -14.17 2.26
N PHE A 139 -12.81 -15.07 1.53
CA PHE A 139 -12.33 -15.49 0.22
C PHE A 139 -12.34 -14.34 -0.78
N ASP A 140 -13.41 -13.55 -0.80
CA ASP A 140 -13.54 -12.37 -1.66
C ASP A 140 -12.46 -11.33 -1.34
N LEU A 141 -12.19 -11.11 -0.04
CA LEU A 141 -11.11 -10.23 0.40
C LEU A 141 -9.73 -10.71 -0.10
N ILE A 142 -9.45 -12.00 0.00
CA ILE A 142 -8.16 -12.55 -0.48
C ILE A 142 -8.06 -12.44 -2.01
N MET A 143 -9.13 -12.74 -2.73
CA MET A 143 -9.15 -12.60 -4.19
C MET A 143 -8.94 -11.16 -4.64
N GLU A 144 -9.52 -10.18 -3.95
CA GLU A 144 -9.29 -8.77 -4.23
C GLU A 144 -7.84 -8.36 -3.97
N ILE A 145 -7.24 -8.79 -2.85
CA ILE A 145 -5.83 -8.54 -2.57
C ILE A 145 -4.94 -9.08 -3.71
N LEU A 146 -5.24 -10.28 -4.21
CA LEU A 146 -4.49 -10.88 -5.32
C LEU A 146 -4.72 -10.14 -6.64
N ALA A 147 -5.95 -9.70 -6.92
CA ALA A 147 -6.27 -8.94 -8.13
C ALA A 147 -5.57 -7.57 -8.16
N VAL A 148 -5.43 -6.92 -7.01
CA VAL A 148 -4.76 -5.61 -6.87
C VAL A 148 -3.24 -5.73 -6.81
N ALA A 149 -2.69 -6.92 -6.49
CA ALA A 149 -1.26 -7.12 -6.28
C ALA A 149 -0.37 -6.58 -7.43
N PRO A 150 -0.66 -6.77 -8.73
CA PRO A 150 0.19 -6.24 -9.80
C PRO A 150 0.32 -4.71 -9.76
N ILE A 151 -0.78 -4.01 -9.47
CA ILE A 151 -0.80 -2.54 -9.40
C ILE A 151 -0.10 -2.05 -8.13
N ALA A 152 -0.30 -2.74 -7.00
CA ALA A 152 0.41 -2.44 -5.76
C ALA A 152 1.93 -2.62 -5.93
N VAL A 153 2.38 -3.65 -6.66
CA VAL A 153 3.80 -3.85 -7.00
C VAL A 153 4.31 -2.72 -7.90
N ALA A 154 3.56 -2.30 -8.90
CA ALA A 154 3.94 -1.17 -9.75
C ALA A 154 4.04 0.13 -8.94
N ALA A 155 3.10 0.38 -8.03
CA ALA A 155 3.13 1.53 -7.13
C ALA A 155 4.33 1.48 -6.17
N LEU A 156 4.71 0.29 -5.69
CA LEU A 156 5.90 0.07 -4.87
C LEU A 156 7.18 0.41 -5.65
N ILE A 157 7.32 -0.07 -6.88
CA ILE A 157 8.47 0.23 -7.74
C ILE A 157 8.55 1.74 -7.99
N LEU A 158 7.43 2.38 -8.31
CA LEU A 158 7.36 3.84 -8.47
C LEU A 158 7.80 4.55 -7.18
N SER A 159 7.39 4.05 -6.00
CA SER A 159 7.80 4.61 -4.72
C SER A 159 9.31 4.55 -4.52
N VAL A 160 9.95 3.42 -4.86
CA VAL A 160 11.42 3.27 -4.79
C VAL A 160 12.11 4.26 -5.75
N VAL A 161 11.61 4.39 -7.00
CA VAL A 161 12.15 5.35 -7.98
C VAL A 161 12.10 6.78 -7.43
N VAL A 162 10.95 7.17 -6.90
CA VAL A 162 10.72 8.51 -6.37
C VAL A 162 11.61 8.80 -5.15
N VAL A 163 11.71 7.86 -4.21
CA VAL A 163 12.60 7.99 -3.04
C VAL A 163 14.05 8.13 -3.47
N MET A 164 14.51 7.39 -4.47
CA MET A 164 15.88 7.49 -4.98
C MET A 164 16.15 8.80 -5.74
N ARG A 165 15.15 9.33 -6.44
CA ARG A 165 15.32 10.49 -7.35
C ARG A 165 15.31 11.82 -6.62
N PHE A 166 14.44 12.00 -5.64
CA PHE A 166 14.24 13.29 -4.97
C PHE A 166 14.99 13.36 -3.64
N ASP A 167 15.71 14.46 -3.38
CA ASP A 167 16.44 14.65 -2.13
C ASP A 167 15.50 14.95 -0.96
N LYS A 168 14.43 15.67 -1.19
CA LYS A 168 13.41 15.98 -0.19
C LYS A 168 12.27 14.97 -0.29
N SER A 169 11.97 14.25 0.79
CA SER A 169 10.90 13.26 0.86
C SER A 169 9.55 13.80 0.44
N ILE A 170 9.23 15.04 0.86
CA ILE A 170 7.96 15.71 0.51
C ILE A 170 7.80 15.84 -1.02
N MET A 171 8.84 16.24 -1.74
CA MET A 171 8.77 16.36 -3.21
C MET A 171 8.50 15.01 -3.86
N GLY A 172 9.11 13.96 -3.35
CA GLY A 172 8.85 12.61 -3.82
C GLY A 172 7.41 12.18 -3.62
N ILE A 173 6.84 12.43 -2.43
CA ILE A 173 5.44 12.12 -2.11
C ILE A 173 4.50 12.88 -3.05
N ILE A 174 4.76 14.19 -3.26
CA ILE A 174 3.94 15.01 -4.17
C ILE A 174 3.96 14.44 -5.59
N TRP A 175 5.13 14.12 -6.15
CA TRP A 175 5.23 13.53 -7.47
C TRP A 175 4.52 12.19 -7.58
N TRP A 176 4.65 11.34 -6.56
CA TRP A 176 3.97 10.05 -6.52
C TRP A 176 2.45 10.22 -6.51
N LEU A 177 1.93 11.13 -5.66
CA LEU A 177 0.50 11.45 -5.62
C LEU A 177 0.01 12.06 -6.94
N CYS A 178 0.80 12.93 -7.56
CA CYS A 178 0.47 13.49 -8.86
C CYS A 178 0.32 12.38 -9.92
N ILE A 179 1.26 11.44 -9.99
CA ILE A 179 1.25 10.38 -11.01
C ILE A 179 0.07 9.41 -10.80
N LEU A 180 -0.20 8.98 -9.56
CA LEU A 180 -1.20 7.93 -9.31
C LEU A 180 -2.61 8.46 -9.03
N PHE A 181 -2.76 9.71 -8.60
CA PHE A 181 -4.07 10.26 -8.24
C PHE A 181 -4.47 11.49 -9.06
N PHE A 182 -3.58 12.49 -9.18
CA PHE A 182 -3.93 13.75 -9.81
C PHE A 182 -4.01 13.63 -11.33
N VAL A 183 -3.00 13.06 -11.97
CA VAL A 183 -2.95 12.89 -13.44
C VAL A 183 -4.11 12.02 -13.94
N PRO A 184 -4.42 10.84 -13.36
CA PRO A 184 -5.58 10.06 -13.77
C PRO A 184 -6.89 10.82 -13.69
N GLN A 185 -7.08 11.58 -12.60
CA GLN A 185 -8.30 12.37 -12.41
C GLN A 185 -8.40 13.52 -13.42
N LEU A 186 -7.30 14.22 -13.67
CA LEU A 186 -7.24 15.31 -14.63
C LEU A 186 -7.54 14.82 -16.05
N LEU A 187 -6.94 13.69 -16.46
CA LEU A 187 -7.19 13.08 -17.75
C LEU A 187 -8.66 12.62 -17.89
N LEU A 188 -9.28 12.15 -16.81
CA LEU A 188 -10.70 11.79 -16.83
C LEU A 188 -11.59 13.02 -17.09
N TYR A 189 -11.27 14.16 -16.45
CA TYR A 189 -12.00 15.41 -16.70
C TYR A 189 -11.84 15.94 -18.13
N ILE A 190 -10.61 15.90 -18.67
CA ILE A 190 -10.36 16.27 -20.08
C ILE A 190 -11.08 15.31 -21.02
N GLY A 191 -11.17 14.03 -20.65
CA GLY A 191 -11.86 12.99 -21.41
C GLY A 191 -13.39 13.15 -21.49
N ILE A 192 -14.01 14.06 -20.72
CA ILE A 192 -15.43 14.40 -20.87
C ILE A 192 -15.68 14.99 -22.26
N GLU A 193 -14.77 15.83 -22.75
CA GLU A 193 -14.86 16.50 -24.05
C GLU A 193 -14.14 15.73 -25.18
N ILE A 194 -13.15 14.90 -24.82
CA ILE A 194 -12.25 14.24 -25.79
C ILE A 194 -12.26 12.72 -25.56
N GLU A 195 -13.09 12.00 -26.34
CA GLU A 195 -13.31 10.55 -26.18
C GLU A 195 -12.05 9.69 -26.17
N PRO A 196 -11.02 9.87 -27.05
CA PRO A 196 -9.78 9.11 -26.97
C PRO A 196 -9.01 9.30 -25.66
N VAL A 197 -9.06 10.51 -25.07
CA VAL A 197 -8.44 10.79 -23.76
C VAL A 197 -9.17 10.06 -22.65
N ARG A 198 -10.49 9.98 -22.72
CA ARG A 198 -11.32 9.23 -21.77
C ARG A 198 -10.97 7.75 -21.75
N GLU A 199 -10.80 7.12 -22.91
CA GLU A 199 -10.41 5.72 -23.00
C GLU A 199 -9.08 5.47 -22.32
N ILE A 200 -8.06 6.30 -22.60
CA ILE A 200 -6.76 6.19 -21.93
C ILE A 200 -6.88 6.43 -20.42
N ALA A 201 -7.66 7.42 -20.00
CA ALA A 201 -7.86 7.76 -18.60
C ALA A 201 -8.50 6.61 -17.81
N MET A 202 -9.42 5.86 -18.40
CA MET A 202 -10.07 4.71 -17.75
C MET A 202 -9.13 3.54 -17.47
N TRP A 203 -8.05 3.40 -18.24
CA TRP A 203 -7.02 2.36 -17.99
C TRP A 203 -6.05 2.73 -16.86
N LEU A 204 -6.05 3.97 -16.39
CA LEU A 204 -5.19 4.38 -15.29
C LEU A 204 -5.67 3.79 -13.95
N PRO A 205 -4.78 3.36 -13.05
CA PRO A 205 -5.11 2.54 -11.88
C PRO A 205 -6.27 3.09 -11.05
N ARG A 206 -6.26 4.37 -10.75
CA ARG A 206 -7.32 5.00 -9.94
C ARG A 206 -8.69 4.92 -10.61
N ASN A 207 -8.76 5.26 -11.89
CA ASN A 207 -10.03 5.32 -12.63
C ASN A 207 -10.54 3.92 -12.96
N PHE A 208 -9.63 2.99 -13.27
CA PHE A 208 -9.96 1.60 -13.52
C PHE A 208 -10.70 0.97 -12.34
N PHE A 209 -10.18 1.13 -11.11
CA PHE A 209 -10.85 0.62 -9.92
C PHE A 209 -12.15 1.35 -9.60
N SER A 210 -12.24 2.66 -9.84
CA SER A 210 -13.49 3.40 -9.65
C SER A 210 -14.56 2.98 -10.66
N GLY A 211 -14.17 2.63 -11.88
CA GLY A 211 -15.09 2.15 -12.93
C GLY A 211 -15.64 0.75 -12.67
N MET A 212 -14.86 -0.12 -12.02
CA MET A 212 -15.32 -1.47 -11.63
C MET A 212 -16.43 -1.44 -10.55
N GLN A 213 -16.52 -0.38 -9.75
CA GLN A 213 -17.52 -0.26 -8.69
C GLN A 213 -18.90 0.19 -9.22
N VAL A 214 -18.98 0.68 -10.45
CA VAL A 214 -20.22 1.24 -11.04
C VAL A 214 -20.96 0.21 -11.89
N ASN A 215 -20.35 -0.92 -12.22
CA ASN A 215 -20.93 -2.04 -12.95
C ASN A 215 -21.21 -3.22 -12.04
#